data_f786fd8b99a60bff60c4125d6f1d91dd
#
_entry.id   f786fd8b99a60bff60c4125d6f1d91dd
#
_cell.length_a   1.000
_cell.length_b   1.000
_cell.length_c   1.000
_cell.angle_alpha   90.00
_cell.angle_beta   90.00
_cell.angle_gamma   90.00
#
_symmetry.space_group_name_H-M   'P 1'
#
loop_
_entity.id
_entity.type
_entity.pdbx_description
1 polymer ?
#
loop_
_entity_poly.entity_id
_entity_poly.type
_entity_poly.pdbx_seq_one_letter_code
_entity_poly.pdbx_strand_id
1 'polypeptide(L)'
;MKVIKDSAIYLFGELVSKSIPFLLLPYLSRKLGVEGFGELSYYQTFLALFAIFIGLSQDGAVARYFYRYGKRSLDLVVTTGYAYTITIGALGLIACWVAKSEIMFYLVLSSIFQVFLVVQLSIRQCQKQALPYTLIQLGSAITNAVFTVLMLEIYETALVEKRILAVLCSNIFIAALAYVIYKRKTVTKIFNIAQYKLALWYVIAFGFPMIFHHGSFFIKGQLDRIFIYHRFSEADLGLYAMGVQIASILSVVILAINKALVPYLFERLKQGTVTLKHLQKWAMYSLFIVPIPSLIILLIPEQLFLWLLGEQFQGVKYYVSLFLLSTSLIIPYLFLVNYLFYHGKTKQISYCSVLSTGIYLIALGGLMFTEISYIPWASVVGAVGILPVLYFMTKRVG
;
A
#
# COMPACT_ATOMS: atom_id res chain seq x y z
N MET A 1 -4.45 -29.14 -9.71
CA MET A 1 -3.01 -28.98 -9.50
C MET A 1 -2.43 -27.65 -10.02
N LYS A 2 -2.68 -27.21 -11.27
CA LYS A 2 -2.11 -25.96 -11.82
C LYS A 2 -2.52 -24.71 -11.01
N VAL A 3 -3.78 -24.58 -10.62
CA VAL A 3 -4.29 -23.42 -9.85
C VAL A 3 -3.57 -23.29 -8.49
N ILE A 4 -3.39 -24.40 -7.77
CA ILE A 4 -2.71 -24.43 -6.48
C ILE A 4 -1.24 -24.02 -6.64
N LYS A 5 -0.57 -24.54 -7.70
CA LYS A 5 0.81 -24.17 -8.02
C LYS A 5 0.95 -22.68 -8.34
N ASP A 6 0.09 -22.15 -9.19
CA ASP A 6 0.10 -20.73 -9.56
C ASP A 6 -0.17 -19.83 -8.33
N SER A 7 -1.16 -20.20 -7.48
CA SER A 7 -1.45 -19.49 -6.23
C SER A 7 -0.27 -19.50 -5.26
N ALA A 8 0.42 -20.62 -5.13
CA ALA A 8 1.61 -20.73 -4.29
C ALA A 8 2.77 -19.85 -4.81
N ILE A 9 2.96 -19.79 -6.14
CA ILE A 9 3.98 -18.90 -6.77
C ILE A 9 3.66 -17.44 -6.49
N TYR A 10 2.39 -17.01 -6.67
CA TYR A 10 1.97 -15.64 -6.36
C TYR A 10 2.19 -15.29 -4.88
N LEU A 11 1.75 -16.16 -3.96
CA LEU A 11 1.86 -15.93 -2.53
C LEU A 11 3.32 -15.84 -2.08
N PHE A 12 4.14 -16.81 -2.49
CA PHE A 12 5.56 -16.84 -2.17
C PHE A 12 6.28 -15.61 -2.74
N GLY A 13 6.03 -15.27 -4.01
CA GLY A 13 6.61 -14.09 -4.64
C GLY A 13 6.19 -12.78 -3.95
N GLU A 14 4.92 -12.66 -3.53
CA GLU A 14 4.43 -11.49 -2.80
C GLU A 14 5.11 -11.37 -1.42
N LEU A 15 5.23 -12.47 -0.68
CA LEU A 15 5.88 -12.48 0.64
C LEU A 15 7.37 -12.12 0.53
N VAL A 16 8.10 -12.76 -0.38
CA VAL A 16 9.54 -12.51 -0.55
C VAL A 16 9.79 -11.07 -1.03
N SER A 17 9.04 -10.59 -2.03
CA SER A 17 9.23 -9.22 -2.53
C SER A 17 8.91 -8.16 -1.49
N LYS A 18 7.92 -8.39 -0.61
CA LYS A 18 7.60 -7.50 0.51
C LYS A 18 8.60 -7.59 1.67
N SER A 19 9.31 -8.72 1.81
CA SER A 19 10.34 -8.87 2.86
C SER A 19 11.62 -8.10 2.55
N ILE A 20 11.98 -7.92 1.27
CA ILE A 20 13.21 -7.21 0.87
C ILE A 20 13.29 -5.78 1.44
N PRO A 21 12.26 -4.92 1.35
CA PRO A 21 12.29 -3.58 1.97
C PRO A 21 12.49 -3.62 3.48
N PHE A 22 11.97 -4.64 4.18
CA PHE A 22 12.18 -4.78 5.63
C PHE A 22 13.61 -5.18 5.97
N LEU A 23 14.23 -6.05 5.16
CA LEU A 23 15.64 -6.41 5.31
C LEU A 23 16.57 -5.21 5.07
N LEU A 24 16.12 -4.24 4.28
CA LEU A 24 16.86 -3.00 4.02
C LEU A 24 16.73 -1.96 5.15
N LEU A 25 15.77 -2.10 6.08
CA LEU A 25 15.53 -1.12 7.14
C LEU A 25 16.74 -0.86 8.03
N PRO A 26 17.48 -1.87 8.53
CA PRO A 26 18.65 -1.62 9.37
C PRO A 26 19.76 -0.85 8.64
N TYR A 27 19.91 -1.08 7.35
CA TYR A 27 20.85 -0.33 6.53
C TYR A 27 20.39 1.12 6.36
N LEU A 28 19.12 1.33 5.96
CA LEU A 28 18.55 2.67 5.75
C LEU A 28 18.55 3.50 7.03
N SER A 29 18.18 2.91 8.17
CA SER A 29 18.12 3.62 9.44
C SER A 29 19.50 4.12 9.89
N ARG A 30 20.54 3.31 9.70
CA ARG A 30 21.91 3.71 10.04
C ARG A 30 22.52 4.72 9.06
N LYS A 31 22.21 4.58 7.77
CA LYS A 31 22.78 5.44 6.71
C LYS A 31 22.13 6.81 6.68
N LEU A 32 20.80 6.88 6.84
CA LEU A 32 20.03 8.13 6.80
C LEU A 32 19.93 8.81 8.17
N GLY A 33 20.07 8.06 9.26
CA GLY A 33 19.75 8.54 10.59
C GLY A 33 18.23 8.70 10.81
N VAL A 34 17.85 9.15 11.99
CA VAL A 34 16.44 9.31 12.36
C VAL A 34 15.78 10.48 11.60
N GLU A 35 16.48 11.59 11.42
CA GLU A 35 16.00 12.77 10.68
C GLU A 35 15.81 12.46 9.20
N GLY A 36 16.84 11.91 8.53
CA GLY A 36 16.74 11.55 7.12
C GLY A 36 15.70 10.45 6.86
N PHE A 37 15.45 9.57 7.83
CA PHE A 37 14.36 8.59 7.72
C PHE A 37 12.97 9.25 7.83
N GLY A 38 12.84 10.27 8.67
CA GLY A 38 11.64 11.11 8.78
C GLY A 38 11.36 11.88 7.48
N GLU A 39 12.36 12.56 6.97
CA GLU A 39 12.31 13.30 5.70
C GLU A 39 11.93 12.34 4.53
N LEU A 40 12.57 11.16 4.45
CA LEU A 40 12.22 10.15 3.46
C LEU A 40 10.76 9.72 3.58
N SER A 41 10.25 9.52 4.79
CA SER A 41 8.86 9.13 5.03
C SER A 41 7.87 10.23 4.58
N TYR A 42 8.21 11.50 4.80
CA TYR A 42 7.45 12.65 4.30
C TYR A 42 7.36 12.63 2.77
N TYR A 43 8.46 12.48 2.07
CA TYR A 43 8.47 12.40 0.60
C TYR A 43 7.77 11.16 0.05
N GLN A 44 7.87 10.02 0.71
CA GLN A 44 7.12 8.82 0.33
C GLN A 44 5.60 9.02 0.41
N THR A 45 5.13 9.90 1.28
CA THR A 45 3.72 10.28 1.35
C THR A 45 3.26 10.96 0.05
N PHE A 46 4.08 11.86 -0.51
CA PHE A 46 3.78 12.48 -1.81
C PHE A 46 3.86 11.48 -2.97
N LEU A 47 4.80 10.54 -2.93
CA LEU A 47 4.85 9.46 -3.93
C LEU A 47 3.53 8.66 -3.95
N ALA A 48 3.00 8.32 -2.79
CA ALA A 48 1.72 7.63 -2.66
C ALA A 48 0.54 8.50 -3.16
N LEU A 49 0.55 9.80 -2.87
CA LEU A 49 -0.47 10.75 -3.33
C LEU A 49 -0.45 10.89 -4.86
N PHE A 50 0.73 11.10 -5.44
CA PHE A 50 0.88 11.23 -6.89
C PHE A 50 0.47 9.94 -7.61
N ALA A 51 0.78 8.76 -7.06
CA ALA A 51 0.36 7.48 -7.62
C ALA A 51 -1.17 7.34 -7.73
N ILE A 52 -1.94 7.94 -6.82
CA ILE A 52 -3.41 7.94 -6.88
C ILE A 52 -3.92 8.74 -8.08
N PHE A 53 -3.43 9.97 -8.27
CA PHE A 53 -3.92 10.85 -9.34
C PHE A 53 -3.34 10.48 -10.72
N ILE A 54 -2.05 10.19 -10.81
CA ILE A 54 -1.37 9.81 -12.04
C ILE A 54 -1.80 8.41 -12.47
N GLY A 55 -2.01 7.50 -11.49
CA GLY A 55 -2.37 6.11 -11.75
C GLY A 55 -3.83 5.91 -12.10
N LEU A 56 -4.74 6.70 -11.53
CA LEU A 56 -6.19 6.61 -11.77
C LEU A 56 -6.73 5.17 -11.71
N SER A 57 -6.15 4.31 -10.87
CA SER A 57 -6.52 2.89 -10.75
C SER A 57 -6.56 2.13 -12.09
N GLN A 58 -5.61 2.41 -12.98
CA GLN A 58 -5.57 1.80 -14.32
C GLN A 58 -5.39 0.29 -14.27
N ASP A 59 -4.68 -0.22 -13.27
CA ASP A 59 -4.56 -1.66 -13.00
C ASP A 59 -5.92 -2.32 -12.81
N GLY A 60 -6.80 -1.70 -12.03
CA GLY A 60 -8.18 -2.14 -11.84
C GLY A 60 -9.03 -1.99 -13.10
N ALA A 61 -8.87 -0.89 -13.85
CA ALA A 61 -9.57 -0.67 -15.12
C ALA A 61 -9.20 -1.73 -16.16
N VAL A 62 -7.90 -2.05 -16.28
CA VAL A 62 -7.35 -3.09 -17.16
C VAL A 62 -7.87 -4.47 -16.75
N ALA A 63 -7.84 -4.80 -15.46
CA ALA A 63 -8.35 -6.06 -14.95
C ALA A 63 -9.85 -6.21 -15.24
N ARG A 64 -10.67 -5.19 -14.94
CA ARG A 64 -12.10 -5.20 -15.24
C ARG A 64 -12.37 -5.36 -16.73
N TYR A 65 -11.63 -4.64 -17.58
CA TYR A 65 -11.78 -4.75 -19.04
C TYR A 65 -11.50 -6.17 -19.50
N PHE A 66 -10.38 -6.77 -19.04
CA PHE A 66 -9.97 -8.12 -19.41
C PHE A 66 -11.03 -9.17 -19.07
N TYR A 67 -11.59 -9.13 -17.86
CA TYR A 67 -12.58 -10.12 -17.43
C TYR A 67 -13.97 -9.90 -18.07
N ARG A 68 -14.32 -8.65 -18.38
CA ARG A 68 -15.64 -8.34 -18.98
C ARG A 68 -15.67 -8.42 -20.49
N TYR A 69 -14.61 -7.98 -21.18
CA TYR A 69 -14.57 -7.84 -22.64
C TYR A 69 -13.50 -8.71 -23.28
N GLY A 70 -12.66 -9.39 -22.49
CA GLY A 70 -11.60 -10.28 -22.98
C GLY A 70 -10.34 -9.55 -23.42
N LYS A 71 -9.48 -10.27 -24.16
CA LYS A 71 -8.16 -9.77 -24.60
C LYS A 71 -8.24 -8.85 -25.83
N ARG A 72 -9.34 -8.91 -26.59
CA ARG A 72 -9.48 -8.11 -27.82
C ARG A 72 -9.54 -6.63 -27.44
N SER A 73 -8.67 -5.83 -27.96
CA SER A 73 -8.55 -4.39 -27.68
C SER A 73 -8.09 -4.03 -26.25
N LEU A 74 -7.56 -4.98 -25.47
CA LEU A 74 -6.93 -4.68 -24.17
C LEU A 74 -5.76 -3.69 -24.33
N ASP A 75 -5.00 -3.84 -25.44
CA ASP A 75 -3.88 -2.96 -25.77
C ASP A 75 -4.33 -1.50 -25.97
N LEU A 76 -5.54 -1.27 -26.49
CA LEU A 76 -6.13 0.07 -26.59
C LEU A 76 -6.32 0.71 -25.21
N VAL A 77 -6.89 -0.03 -24.24
CA VAL A 77 -7.11 0.47 -22.88
C VAL A 77 -5.79 0.75 -22.17
N VAL A 78 -4.81 -0.14 -22.34
CA VAL A 78 -3.46 0.03 -21.77
C VAL A 78 -2.76 1.25 -22.36
N THR A 79 -2.74 1.38 -23.68
CA THR A 79 -2.08 2.51 -24.37
C THR A 79 -2.76 3.84 -24.01
N THR A 80 -4.09 3.86 -23.95
CA THR A 80 -4.84 5.06 -23.53
C THR A 80 -4.59 5.41 -22.06
N GLY A 81 -4.52 4.41 -21.19
CA GLY A 81 -4.13 4.60 -19.79
C GLY A 81 -2.74 5.20 -19.67
N TYR A 82 -1.76 4.70 -20.41
CA TYR A 82 -0.41 5.26 -20.43
C TYR A 82 -0.38 6.70 -20.98
N ALA A 83 -1.16 7.01 -22.02
CA ALA A 83 -1.29 8.38 -22.50
C ALA A 83 -1.84 9.32 -21.41
N TYR A 84 -2.86 8.90 -20.66
CA TYR A 84 -3.35 9.63 -19.50
C TYR A 84 -2.25 9.85 -18.44
N THR A 85 -1.54 8.78 -18.06
CA THR A 85 -0.44 8.85 -17.08
C THR A 85 0.65 9.85 -17.52
N ILE A 86 1.03 9.80 -18.81
CA ILE A 86 2.03 10.73 -19.36
C ILE A 86 1.50 12.17 -19.34
N THR A 87 0.24 12.39 -19.72
CA THR A 87 -0.35 13.73 -19.74
C THR A 87 -0.44 14.34 -18.34
N ILE A 88 -1.02 13.62 -17.38
CA ILE A 88 -1.14 14.12 -16.00
C ILE A 88 0.25 14.22 -15.33
N GLY A 89 1.11 13.24 -15.58
CA GLY A 89 2.50 13.28 -15.12
C GLY A 89 3.27 14.48 -15.68
N ALA A 90 3.13 14.79 -16.97
CA ALA A 90 3.77 15.96 -17.59
C ALA A 90 3.28 17.27 -16.96
N LEU A 91 1.98 17.39 -16.67
CA LEU A 91 1.44 18.55 -15.96
C LEU A 91 2.06 18.66 -14.54
N GLY A 92 2.20 17.53 -13.84
CA GLY A 92 2.88 17.49 -12.55
C GLY A 92 4.37 17.89 -12.64
N LEU A 93 5.09 17.41 -13.65
CA LEU A 93 6.50 17.78 -13.88
C LEU A 93 6.66 19.28 -14.19
N ILE A 94 5.77 19.86 -14.99
CA ILE A 94 5.75 21.30 -15.25
C ILE A 94 5.51 22.09 -13.96
N ALA A 95 4.56 21.65 -13.12
CA ALA A 95 4.31 22.28 -11.83
C ALA A 95 5.53 22.21 -10.91
N CYS A 96 6.22 21.07 -10.84
CA CYS A 96 7.45 20.92 -10.06
C CYS A 96 8.60 21.79 -10.60
N TRP A 97 8.72 21.90 -11.92
CA TRP A 97 9.72 22.78 -12.55
C TRP A 97 9.48 24.26 -12.21
N VAL A 98 8.23 24.71 -12.27
CA VAL A 98 7.83 26.08 -11.88
C VAL A 98 8.11 26.33 -10.38
N ALA A 99 7.82 25.31 -9.54
CA ALA A 99 8.10 25.37 -8.09
C ALA A 99 9.59 25.18 -7.74
N LYS A 100 10.46 24.91 -8.70
CA LYS A 100 11.91 24.66 -8.54
C LYS A 100 12.24 23.58 -7.52
N SER A 101 11.40 22.54 -7.43
CA SER A 101 11.58 21.42 -6.50
C SER A 101 12.06 20.16 -7.23
N GLU A 102 13.36 19.87 -7.12
CA GLU A 102 13.98 18.70 -7.75
C GLU A 102 13.45 17.40 -7.16
N ILE A 103 13.29 17.32 -5.85
CA ILE A 103 12.80 16.13 -5.16
C ILE A 103 11.37 15.79 -5.63
N MET A 104 10.47 16.80 -5.68
CA MET A 104 9.10 16.59 -6.17
C MET A 104 9.08 16.16 -7.64
N PHE A 105 10.00 16.68 -8.46
CA PHE A 105 10.17 16.26 -9.84
C PHE A 105 10.52 14.76 -9.95
N TYR A 106 11.47 14.26 -9.13
CA TYR A 106 11.83 12.84 -9.08
C TYR A 106 10.67 11.98 -8.58
N LEU A 107 9.87 12.46 -7.62
CA LEU A 107 8.70 11.74 -7.11
C LEU A 107 7.59 11.61 -8.17
N VAL A 108 7.28 12.68 -8.90
CA VAL A 108 6.30 12.63 -10.00
C VAL A 108 6.77 11.66 -11.08
N LEU A 109 8.04 11.76 -11.48
CA LEU A 109 8.61 10.89 -12.50
C LEU A 109 8.62 9.41 -12.02
N SER A 110 8.98 9.18 -10.77
CA SER A 110 8.93 7.84 -10.17
C SER A 110 7.50 7.28 -10.14
N SER A 111 6.49 8.12 -9.86
CA SER A 111 5.08 7.73 -9.87
C SER A 111 4.62 7.29 -11.26
N ILE A 112 5.05 7.99 -12.33
CA ILE A 112 4.74 7.62 -13.72
C ILE A 112 5.22 6.19 -14.03
N PHE A 113 6.48 5.89 -13.74
CA PHE A 113 7.04 4.56 -14.03
C PHE A 113 6.49 3.49 -13.09
N GLN A 114 6.17 3.83 -11.84
CA GLN A 114 5.49 2.93 -10.92
C GLN A 114 4.10 2.53 -11.45
N VAL A 115 3.33 3.48 -11.99
CA VAL A 115 2.03 3.20 -12.61
C VAL A 115 2.20 2.26 -13.82
N PHE A 116 3.18 2.50 -14.68
CA PHE A 116 3.46 1.60 -15.80
C PHE A 116 3.76 0.18 -15.33
N LEU A 117 4.56 0.04 -14.27
CA LEU A 117 4.90 -1.26 -13.69
C LEU A 117 3.66 -1.97 -13.13
N VAL A 118 2.82 -1.26 -12.36
CA VAL A 118 1.61 -1.82 -11.73
C VAL A 118 0.62 -2.30 -12.80
N VAL A 119 0.44 -1.55 -13.89
CA VAL A 119 -0.38 -1.98 -15.04
C VAL A 119 0.19 -3.24 -15.69
N GLN A 120 1.52 -3.33 -15.87
CA GLN A 120 2.17 -4.51 -16.44
C GLN A 120 1.99 -5.75 -15.52
N LEU A 121 2.03 -5.58 -14.22
CA LEU A 121 1.74 -6.65 -13.27
C LEU A 121 0.28 -7.09 -13.34
N SER A 122 -0.67 -6.15 -13.42
CA SER A 122 -2.10 -6.42 -13.55
C SER A 122 -2.42 -7.24 -14.82
N ILE A 123 -1.81 -6.89 -15.97
CA ILE A 123 -1.98 -7.66 -17.23
C ILE A 123 -1.54 -9.12 -17.03
N ARG A 124 -0.38 -9.36 -16.42
CA ARG A 124 0.13 -10.72 -16.22
C ARG A 124 -0.72 -11.51 -15.23
N GLN A 125 -1.22 -10.86 -14.21
CA GLN A 125 -2.14 -11.46 -13.25
C GLN A 125 -3.44 -11.89 -13.94
N CYS A 126 -4.05 -11.02 -14.76
CA CYS A 126 -5.23 -11.32 -15.55
C CYS A 126 -5.00 -12.50 -16.51
N GLN A 127 -3.82 -12.56 -17.12
CA GLN A 127 -3.43 -13.63 -18.03
C GLN A 127 -2.99 -14.93 -17.33
N LYS A 128 -3.04 -14.97 -15.98
CA LYS A 128 -2.62 -16.10 -15.15
C LYS A 128 -1.15 -16.49 -15.38
N GLN A 129 -0.30 -15.50 -15.61
CA GLN A 129 1.13 -15.68 -15.81
C GLN A 129 1.87 -15.51 -14.47
N ALA A 130 1.73 -16.50 -13.56
CA ALA A 130 2.24 -16.42 -12.20
C ALA A 130 3.76 -16.18 -12.16
N LEU A 131 4.54 -16.97 -12.91
CA LEU A 131 6.00 -16.86 -12.89
C LEU A 131 6.50 -15.51 -13.44
N PRO A 132 6.08 -15.01 -14.64
CA PRO A 132 6.46 -13.68 -15.10
C PRO A 132 6.04 -12.55 -14.16
N TYR A 133 4.87 -12.63 -13.55
CA TYR A 133 4.42 -11.69 -12.53
C TYR A 133 5.39 -11.65 -11.36
N THR A 134 5.66 -12.82 -10.77
CA THR A 134 6.55 -12.97 -9.61
C THR A 134 7.97 -12.50 -9.89
N LEU A 135 8.52 -12.86 -11.07
CA LEU A 135 9.88 -12.43 -11.46
C LEU A 135 9.98 -10.91 -11.61
N ILE A 136 8.98 -10.25 -12.17
CA ILE A 136 8.96 -8.77 -12.28
C ILE A 136 8.84 -8.13 -10.88
N GLN A 137 7.99 -8.68 -10.03
CA GLN A 137 7.78 -8.16 -8.67
C GLN A 137 9.04 -8.33 -7.81
N LEU A 138 9.68 -9.50 -7.84
CA LEU A 138 10.95 -9.75 -7.17
C LEU A 138 12.07 -8.91 -7.77
N GLY A 139 12.15 -8.84 -9.09
CA GLY A 139 13.11 -7.99 -9.79
C GLY A 139 12.98 -6.52 -9.37
N SER A 140 11.76 -6.00 -9.23
CA SER A 140 11.51 -4.64 -8.74
C SER A 140 12.03 -4.45 -7.31
N ALA A 141 11.76 -5.39 -6.41
CA ALA A 141 12.22 -5.29 -5.02
C ALA A 141 13.76 -5.39 -4.91
N ILE A 142 14.38 -6.30 -5.66
CA ILE A 142 15.83 -6.48 -5.68
C ILE A 142 16.53 -5.27 -6.31
N THR A 143 16.09 -4.81 -7.48
CA THR A 143 16.71 -3.64 -8.13
C THR A 143 16.54 -2.39 -7.29
N ASN A 144 15.41 -2.21 -6.61
CA ASN A 144 15.21 -1.09 -5.68
C ASN A 144 16.22 -1.16 -4.52
N ALA A 145 16.45 -2.34 -3.93
CA ALA A 145 17.44 -2.52 -2.89
C ALA A 145 18.87 -2.26 -3.39
N VAL A 146 19.23 -2.85 -4.54
CA VAL A 146 20.57 -2.70 -5.13
C VAL A 146 20.86 -1.24 -5.50
N PHE A 147 19.96 -0.57 -6.23
CA PHE A 147 20.17 0.85 -6.56
C PHE A 147 20.22 1.74 -5.32
N THR A 148 19.44 1.41 -4.28
CA THR A 148 19.49 2.13 -3.01
C THR A 148 20.88 2.03 -2.38
N VAL A 149 21.40 0.82 -2.21
CA VAL A 149 22.72 0.61 -1.62
C VAL A 149 23.79 1.27 -2.48
N LEU A 150 23.75 1.06 -3.80
CA LEU A 150 24.74 1.69 -4.70
C LEU A 150 24.73 3.22 -4.60
N MET A 151 23.57 3.87 -4.66
CA MET A 151 23.47 5.32 -4.60
C MET A 151 23.91 5.85 -3.23
N LEU A 152 23.53 5.19 -2.14
CA LEU A 152 23.90 5.65 -0.80
C LEU A 152 25.35 5.37 -0.42
N GLU A 153 26.05 4.44 -1.09
CA GLU A 153 27.48 4.22 -0.90
C GLU A 153 28.35 5.13 -1.79
N ILE A 154 27.85 5.50 -2.98
CA ILE A 154 28.58 6.41 -3.89
C ILE A 154 28.51 7.87 -3.42
N TYR A 155 27.38 8.28 -2.85
CA TYR A 155 27.17 9.67 -2.43
C TYR A 155 27.17 9.79 -0.91
N GLU A 156 27.83 10.86 -0.40
CA GLU A 156 27.92 11.15 1.02
C GLU A 156 26.95 12.25 1.47
N THR A 157 26.41 13.02 0.53
CA THR A 157 25.50 14.15 0.80
C THR A 157 24.14 13.95 0.12
N ALA A 158 23.13 14.65 0.62
CA ALA A 158 21.76 14.62 0.10
C ALA A 158 21.20 13.16 0.01
N LEU A 159 21.45 12.35 1.04
CA LEU A 159 21.18 10.91 1.01
C LEU A 159 19.72 10.59 0.77
N VAL A 160 18.79 11.40 1.30
CA VAL A 160 17.34 11.23 1.08
C VAL A 160 16.99 11.41 -0.40
N GLU A 161 17.51 12.45 -1.04
CA GLU A 161 17.33 12.70 -2.47
C GLU A 161 17.91 11.54 -3.30
N LYS A 162 19.12 11.06 -2.97
CA LYS A 162 19.76 9.93 -3.67
C LYS A 162 18.97 8.63 -3.47
N ARG A 163 18.35 8.44 -2.31
CA ARG A 163 17.43 7.33 -2.07
C ARG A 163 16.19 7.43 -2.97
N ILE A 164 15.60 8.61 -3.15
CA ILE A 164 14.47 8.83 -4.04
C ILE A 164 14.88 8.59 -5.50
N LEU A 165 16.05 9.07 -5.90
CA LEU A 165 16.62 8.84 -7.22
C LEU A 165 16.85 7.34 -7.49
N ALA A 166 17.31 6.57 -6.49
CA ALA A 166 17.45 5.11 -6.59
C ALA A 166 16.11 4.42 -6.86
N VAL A 167 15.04 4.85 -6.20
CA VAL A 167 13.67 4.36 -6.46
C VAL A 167 13.25 4.67 -7.89
N LEU A 168 13.50 5.88 -8.36
CA LEU A 168 13.20 6.30 -9.73
C LEU A 168 13.94 5.42 -10.75
N CYS A 169 15.25 5.27 -10.60
CA CYS A 169 16.06 4.43 -11.50
C CYS A 169 15.57 2.99 -11.54
N SER A 170 15.24 2.43 -10.37
CA SER A 170 14.67 1.08 -10.28
C SER A 170 13.32 0.98 -11.01
N ASN A 171 12.43 1.93 -10.79
CA ASN A 171 11.12 1.96 -11.44
C ASN A 171 11.24 2.08 -12.96
N ILE A 172 12.13 2.94 -13.46
CA ILE A 172 12.42 3.08 -14.90
C ILE A 172 12.91 1.74 -15.47
N PHE A 173 13.93 1.16 -14.83
CA PHE A 173 14.58 -0.07 -15.31
C PHE A 173 13.58 -1.23 -15.42
N ILE A 174 12.83 -1.49 -14.34
CA ILE A 174 11.89 -2.62 -14.30
C ILE A 174 10.65 -2.35 -15.16
N ALA A 175 10.13 -1.13 -15.20
CA ALA A 175 8.99 -0.79 -16.06
C ALA A 175 9.35 -0.95 -17.54
N ALA A 176 10.54 -0.50 -17.95
CA ALA A 176 11.03 -0.67 -19.30
C ALA A 176 11.21 -2.17 -19.65
N LEU A 177 11.85 -2.95 -18.77
CA LEU A 177 12.01 -4.39 -18.96
C LEU A 177 10.65 -5.11 -19.08
N ALA A 178 9.72 -4.82 -18.17
CA ALA A 178 8.39 -5.39 -18.19
C ALA A 178 7.61 -5.02 -19.46
N TYR A 179 7.73 -3.77 -19.94
CA TYR A 179 7.09 -3.31 -21.17
C TYR A 179 7.68 -3.98 -22.41
N VAL A 180 9.01 -4.07 -22.53
CA VAL A 180 9.68 -4.74 -23.65
C VAL A 180 9.25 -6.21 -23.76
N ILE A 181 9.18 -6.93 -22.62
CA ILE A 181 8.71 -8.32 -22.60
C ILE A 181 7.23 -8.40 -23.03
N TYR A 182 6.40 -7.43 -22.64
CA TYR A 182 5.00 -7.36 -23.07
C TYR A 182 4.87 -7.12 -24.56
N LYS A 183 5.57 -6.11 -25.08
CA LYS A 183 5.47 -5.67 -26.48
C LYS A 183 5.93 -6.75 -27.46
N ARG A 184 6.96 -7.54 -27.13
CA ARG A 184 7.42 -8.67 -27.96
C ARG A 184 6.35 -9.75 -28.18
N LYS A 185 5.35 -9.83 -27.31
CA LYS A 185 4.25 -10.82 -27.37
C LYS A 185 2.93 -10.25 -27.90
N THR A 186 2.88 -8.95 -28.19
CA THR A 186 1.63 -8.27 -28.55
C THR A 186 1.78 -7.61 -29.92
N VAL A 187 0.87 -7.94 -30.84
CA VAL A 187 0.81 -7.25 -32.15
C VAL A 187 0.16 -5.90 -31.92
N THR A 188 0.85 -4.84 -32.27
CA THR A 188 0.33 -3.47 -32.18
C THR A 188 -0.76 -3.27 -33.23
N LYS A 189 -1.99 -3.04 -32.74
CA LYS A 189 -3.10 -2.63 -33.62
C LYS A 189 -3.20 -1.12 -33.61
N ILE A 190 -3.40 -0.55 -34.77
CA ILE A 190 -3.71 0.88 -34.91
C ILE A 190 -5.22 1.03 -34.76
N PHE A 191 -5.64 1.92 -33.86
CA PHE A 191 -7.04 2.22 -33.56
C PHE A 191 -7.37 3.63 -34.09
N ASN A 192 -8.64 3.91 -34.36
CA ASN A 192 -9.06 5.25 -34.73
C ASN A 192 -9.23 6.16 -33.49
N ILE A 193 -9.26 7.47 -33.72
CA ILE A 193 -9.35 8.49 -32.66
C ILE A 193 -10.62 8.29 -31.81
N ALA A 194 -11.74 7.90 -32.42
CA ALA A 194 -13.00 7.67 -31.70
C ALA A 194 -12.86 6.51 -30.68
N GLN A 195 -12.11 5.45 -31.04
CA GLN A 195 -11.85 4.32 -30.15
C GLN A 195 -10.94 4.73 -28.98
N TYR A 196 -9.91 5.55 -29.22
CA TYR A 196 -9.08 6.11 -28.15
C TYR A 196 -9.88 6.99 -27.19
N LYS A 197 -10.78 7.84 -27.71
CA LYS A 197 -11.67 8.69 -26.90
C LYS A 197 -12.61 7.85 -26.02
N LEU A 198 -13.17 6.77 -26.58
CA LEU A 198 -14.03 5.85 -25.82
C LEU A 198 -13.25 5.11 -24.74
N ALA A 199 -12.02 4.64 -25.04
CA ALA A 199 -11.15 3.99 -24.08
C ALA A 199 -10.72 4.95 -22.96
N LEU A 200 -10.41 6.21 -23.28
CA LEU A 200 -10.09 7.23 -22.30
C LEU A 200 -11.27 7.48 -21.34
N TRP A 201 -12.47 7.62 -21.90
CA TRP A 201 -13.67 7.76 -21.08
C TRP A 201 -13.91 6.56 -20.17
N TYR A 202 -13.66 5.35 -20.67
CA TYR A 202 -13.74 4.13 -19.86
C TYR A 202 -12.76 4.14 -18.68
N VAL A 203 -11.49 4.52 -18.93
CA VAL A 203 -10.46 4.62 -17.88
C VAL A 203 -10.84 5.67 -16.83
N ILE A 204 -11.28 6.86 -17.26
CA ILE A 204 -11.67 7.95 -16.37
C ILE A 204 -12.93 7.57 -15.58
N ALA A 205 -13.95 7.05 -16.23
CA ALA A 205 -15.21 6.68 -15.57
C ALA A 205 -15.03 5.56 -14.51
N PHE A 206 -14.06 4.66 -14.72
CA PHE A 206 -13.69 3.66 -13.73
C PHE A 206 -12.82 4.25 -12.62
N GLY A 207 -11.79 5.01 -13.00
CA GLY A 207 -10.75 5.44 -12.07
C GLY A 207 -11.16 6.61 -11.18
N PHE A 208 -11.99 7.55 -11.67
CA PHE A 208 -12.39 8.72 -10.91
C PHE A 208 -13.08 8.37 -9.57
N PRO A 209 -14.06 7.46 -9.51
CA PRO A 209 -14.59 7.01 -8.22
C PRO A 209 -13.55 6.31 -7.33
N MET A 210 -12.56 5.65 -7.92
CA MET A 210 -11.50 4.96 -7.19
C MET A 210 -10.51 5.93 -6.53
N ILE A 211 -10.41 7.19 -6.98
CA ILE A 211 -9.63 8.23 -6.28
C ILE A 211 -10.13 8.38 -4.85
N PHE A 212 -11.44 8.45 -4.63
CA PHE A 212 -12.01 8.58 -3.27
C PHE A 212 -11.73 7.34 -2.41
N HIS A 213 -11.76 6.14 -3.02
CA HIS A 213 -11.44 4.91 -2.33
C HIS A 213 -9.96 4.88 -1.89
N HIS A 214 -9.03 5.09 -2.82
CA HIS A 214 -7.60 5.15 -2.50
C HIS A 214 -7.25 6.35 -1.61
N GLY A 215 -7.94 7.49 -1.78
CA GLY A 215 -7.83 8.65 -0.92
C GLY A 215 -8.16 8.34 0.55
N SER A 216 -9.18 7.54 0.80
CA SER A 216 -9.51 7.10 2.17
C SER A 216 -8.39 6.25 2.80
N PHE A 217 -7.73 5.39 2.03
CA PHE A 217 -6.57 4.64 2.51
C PHE A 217 -5.35 5.53 2.73
N PHE A 218 -5.13 6.49 1.82
CA PHE A 218 -4.07 7.49 1.95
C PHE A 218 -4.25 8.31 3.24
N ILE A 219 -5.45 8.81 3.49
CA ILE A 219 -5.76 9.58 4.69
C ILE A 219 -5.41 8.80 5.96
N LYS A 220 -5.84 7.53 6.06
CA LYS A 220 -5.59 6.71 7.25
C LYS A 220 -4.15 6.22 7.41
N GLY A 221 -3.40 6.17 6.33
CA GLY A 221 -2.07 5.54 6.35
C GLY A 221 -0.89 6.47 6.10
N GLN A 222 -1.13 7.70 5.66
CA GLN A 222 -0.05 8.58 5.21
C GLN A 222 -0.24 10.07 5.59
N LEU A 223 -1.49 10.53 5.77
CA LEU A 223 -1.77 11.96 5.95
C LEU A 223 -1.15 12.54 7.23
N ASP A 224 -1.10 11.77 8.29
CA ASP A 224 -0.49 12.10 9.57
C ASP A 224 0.96 12.57 9.44
N ARG A 225 1.72 11.94 8.54
CA ARG A 225 3.14 12.28 8.32
C ARG A 225 3.34 13.69 7.78
N ILE A 226 2.42 14.19 6.95
CA ILE A 226 2.48 15.56 6.44
C ILE A 226 2.31 16.54 7.61
N PHE A 227 1.36 16.29 8.52
CA PHE A 227 1.14 17.14 9.68
C PHE A 227 2.29 17.07 10.66
N ILE A 228 2.81 15.85 10.94
CA ILE A 228 3.93 15.66 11.87
C ILE A 228 5.17 16.39 11.36
N TYR A 229 5.50 16.29 10.09
CA TYR A 229 6.66 16.96 9.49
C TYR A 229 6.66 18.49 9.67
N HIS A 230 5.47 19.12 9.55
CA HIS A 230 5.35 20.57 9.65
C HIS A 230 5.17 21.08 11.08
N ARG A 231 4.77 20.24 12.02
CA ARG A 231 4.48 20.63 13.40
C ARG A 231 5.53 20.23 14.40
N PHE A 232 6.20 19.12 14.18
CA PHE A 232 7.22 18.55 15.04
C PHE A 232 8.57 18.52 14.31
N SER A 233 9.53 17.75 14.79
CA SER A 233 10.82 17.60 14.14
C SER A 233 10.84 16.46 13.11
N GLU A 234 11.84 16.49 12.22
CA GLU A 234 12.10 15.38 11.29
C GLU A 234 12.48 14.11 12.05
N ALA A 235 13.21 14.23 13.15
CA ALA A 235 13.55 13.12 14.03
C ALA A 235 12.30 12.46 14.64
N ASP A 236 11.34 13.27 15.10
CA ASP A 236 10.06 12.78 15.62
C ASP A 236 9.29 11.99 14.55
N LEU A 237 9.24 12.53 13.33
CA LEU A 237 8.64 11.80 12.21
C LEU A 237 9.42 10.52 11.89
N GLY A 238 10.74 10.52 12.04
CA GLY A 238 11.59 9.35 11.84
C GLY A 238 11.23 8.21 12.79
N LEU A 239 11.11 8.50 14.08
CA LEU A 239 10.68 7.53 15.09
C LEU A 239 9.26 7.00 14.81
N TYR A 240 8.34 7.92 14.55
CA TYR A 240 6.95 7.59 14.19
C TYR A 240 6.89 6.67 12.95
N ALA A 241 7.54 7.06 11.86
CA ALA A 241 7.53 6.33 10.60
C ALA A 241 8.20 4.95 10.71
N MET A 242 9.31 4.85 11.48
CA MET A 242 9.95 3.57 11.75
C MET A 242 9.01 2.64 12.53
N GLY A 243 8.28 3.17 13.52
CA GLY A 243 7.26 2.43 14.26
C GLY A 243 6.17 1.85 13.34
N VAL A 244 5.63 2.68 12.43
CA VAL A 244 4.66 2.24 11.41
C VAL A 244 5.26 1.16 10.50
N GLN A 245 6.49 1.36 10.04
CA GLN A 245 7.13 0.45 9.09
C GLN A 245 7.35 -0.94 9.70
N ILE A 246 7.84 -1.01 10.94
CA ILE A 246 8.02 -2.29 11.66
C ILE A 246 6.66 -2.95 11.92
N ALA A 247 5.67 -2.21 12.39
CA ALA A 247 4.33 -2.75 12.65
C ALA A 247 3.64 -3.26 11.38
N SER A 248 3.98 -2.71 10.21
CA SER A 248 3.42 -3.12 8.91
C SER A 248 3.80 -4.56 8.53
N ILE A 249 4.87 -5.13 9.10
CA ILE A 249 5.24 -6.55 8.94
C ILE A 249 4.08 -7.45 9.40
N LEU A 250 3.49 -7.13 10.56
CA LEU A 250 2.36 -7.88 11.09
C LEU A 250 1.14 -7.79 10.15
N SER A 251 0.88 -6.62 9.56
CA SER A 251 -0.23 -6.46 8.60
C SER A 251 -0.05 -7.33 7.36
N VAL A 252 1.18 -7.44 6.84
CA VAL A 252 1.48 -8.32 5.70
C VAL A 252 1.19 -9.77 6.04
N VAL A 253 1.57 -10.23 7.22
CA VAL A 253 1.31 -11.60 7.69
C VAL A 253 -0.18 -11.85 7.87
N ILE A 254 -0.90 -10.96 8.57
CA ILE A 254 -2.35 -11.09 8.80
C ILE A 254 -3.11 -11.15 7.47
N LEU A 255 -2.81 -10.26 6.53
CA LEU A 255 -3.47 -10.21 5.22
C LEU A 255 -3.15 -11.44 4.36
N ALA A 256 -1.92 -11.97 4.42
CA ALA A 256 -1.55 -13.20 3.74
C ALA A 256 -2.33 -14.41 4.29
N ILE A 257 -2.44 -14.53 5.61
CA ILE A 257 -3.25 -15.55 6.28
C ILE A 257 -4.72 -15.40 5.88
N ASN A 258 -5.25 -14.18 5.90
CA ASN A 258 -6.64 -13.92 5.51
C ASN A 258 -6.91 -14.36 4.05
N LYS A 259 -6.04 -14.00 3.10
CA LYS A 259 -6.15 -14.44 1.70
C LYS A 259 -6.23 -15.96 1.56
N ALA A 260 -5.47 -16.70 2.36
CA ALA A 260 -5.48 -18.16 2.37
C ALA A 260 -6.75 -18.75 3.00
N LEU A 261 -7.29 -18.11 4.05
CA LEU A 261 -8.44 -18.62 4.81
C LEU A 261 -9.81 -18.26 4.20
N VAL A 262 -9.92 -17.14 3.48
CA VAL A 262 -11.20 -16.65 2.93
C VAL A 262 -11.95 -17.69 2.07
N PRO A 263 -11.32 -18.46 1.15
CA PRO A 263 -12.05 -19.48 0.38
C PRO A 263 -12.68 -20.55 1.26
N TYR A 264 -11.96 -21.04 2.27
CA TYR A 264 -12.47 -22.03 3.23
C TYR A 264 -13.59 -21.47 4.11
N LEU A 265 -13.48 -20.20 4.50
CA LEU A 265 -14.52 -19.51 5.25
C LEU A 265 -15.82 -19.42 4.42
N PHE A 266 -15.72 -19.02 3.14
CA PHE A 266 -16.86 -18.89 2.25
C PHE A 266 -17.52 -20.23 1.96
N GLU A 267 -16.74 -21.32 1.84
CA GLU A 267 -17.27 -22.67 1.69
C GLU A 267 -18.06 -23.09 2.94
N ARG A 268 -17.51 -22.86 4.13
CA ARG A 268 -18.19 -23.19 5.39
C ARG A 268 -19.45 -22.34 5.64
N LEU A 269 -19.44 -21.07 5.23
CA LEU A 269 -20.64 -20.21 5.25
C LEU A 269 -21.71 -20.75 4.29
N LYS A 270 -21.32 -21.20 3.09
CA LYS A 270 -22.23 -21.81 2.11
C LYS A 270 -22.85 -23.11 2.64
N GLN A 271 -22.07 -23.93 3.36
CA GLN A 271 -22.53 -25.19 3.97
C GLN A 271 -23.38 -24.97 5.25
N GLY A 272 -23.45 -23.73 5.77
CA GLY A 272 -24.13 -23.42 7.03
C GLY A 272 -23.40 -23.90 8.29
N THR A 273 -22.21 -24.51 8.16
CA THR A 273 -21.41 -24.99 9.31
C THR A 273 -20.80 -23.83 10.11
N VAL A 274 -20.58 -22.68 9.47
CA VAL A 274 -20.19 -21.42 10.11
C VAL A 274 -21.33 -20.41 9.91
N THR A 275 -21.74 -19.76 10.98
CA THR A 275 -22.82 -18.76 10.98
C THR A 275 -22.28 -17.39 11.39
N LEU A 276 -23.09 -16.34 11.23
CA LEU A 276 -22.75 -15.00 11.73
C LEU A 276 -22.36 -15.01 13.22
N LYS A 277 -23.10 -15.78 14.04
CA LYS A 277 -22.81 -15.87 15.48
C LYS A 277 -21.40 -16.40 15.76
N HIS A 278 -20.92 -17.36 14.98
CA HIS A 278 -19.55 -17.86 15.09
C HIS A 278 -18.52 -16.76 14.75
N LEU A 279 -18.73 -16.00 13.68
CA LEU A 279 -17.82 -14.93 13.27
C LEU A 279 -17.79 -13.79 14.28
N GLN A 280 -18.95 -13.39 14.79
CA GLN A 280 -19.04 -12.40 15.87
C GLN A 280 -18.32 -12.86 17.14
N LYS A 281 -18.48 -14.14 17.52
CA LYS A 281 -17.78 -14.75 18.65
C LYS A 281 -16.26 -14.78 18.42
N TRP A 282 -15.81 -15.15 17.22
CA TRP A 282 -14.38 -15.14 16.88
C TRP A 282 -13.81 -13.71 16.85
N ALA A 283 -14.55 -12.74 16.33
CA ALA A 283 -14.16 -11.34 16.40
C ALA A 283 -14.01 -10.86 17.86
N MET A 284 -14.94 -11.21 18.74
CA MET A 284 -14.86 -10.88 20.18
C MET A 284 -13.67 -11.57 20.86
N TYR A 285 -13.44 -12.86 20.61
CA TYR A 285 -12.30 -13.57 21.19
C TYR A 285 -10.97 -13.08 20.65
N SER A 286 -10.91 -12.67 19.38
CA SER A 286 -9.68 -12.10 18.82
C SER A 286 -9.26 -10.79 19.48
N LEU A 287 -10.16 -10.08 20.16
CA LEU A 287 -9.81 -8.89 20.96
C LEU A 287 -8.82 -9.21 22.10
N PHE A 288 -8.84 -10.45 22.65
CA PHE A 288 -7.83 -10.88 23.63
C PHE A 288 -6.46 -11.13 22.99
N ILE A 289 -6.41 -11.40 21.68
CA ILE A 289 -5.16 -11.60 20.93
C ILE A 289 -4.55 -10.25 20.50
N VAL A 290 -5.40 -9.23 20.31
CA VAL A 290 -5.00 -7.90 19.82
C VAL A 290 -3.84 -7.28 20.61
N PRO A 291 -3.80 -7.27 21.96
CA PRO A 291 -2.69 -6.67 22.69
C PRO A 291 -1.40 -7.51 22.67
N ILE A 292 -1.46 -8.80 22.32
CA ILE A 292 -0.32 -9.71 22.46
C ILE A 292 0.92 -9.23 21.70
N PRO A 293 0.87 -8.87 20.39
CA PRO A 293 2.06 -8.41 19.69
C PRO A 293 2.67 -7.15 20.31
N SER A 294 1.83 -6.22 20.77
CA SER A 294 2.28 -5.00 21.46
C SER A 294 2.96 -5.34 22.80
N LEU A 295 2.37 -6.24 23.59
CA LEU A 295 2.95 -6.68 24.86
C LEU A 295 4.28 -7.41 24.65
N ILE A 296 4.39 -8.26 23.63
CA ILE A 296 5.66 -8.93 23.31
C ILE A 296 6.75 -7.90 23.02
N ILE A 297 6.47 -6.87 22.23
CA ILE A 297 7.45 -5.80 21.94
C ILE A 297 7.85 -5.05 23.22
N LEU A 298 6.92 -4.80 24.13
CA LEU A 298 7.23 -4.14 25.41
C LEU A 298 8.15 -4.97 26.31
N LEU A 299 8.15 -6.30 26.18
CA LEU A 299 9.06 -7.18 26.91
C LEU A 299 10.46 -7.26 26.29
N ILE A 300 10.62 -6.92 25.01
CA ILE A 300 11.91 -6.92 24.33
C ILE A 300 12.74 -5.73 24.85
N PRO A 301 14.02 -5.92 25.23
CA PRO A 301 14.89 -4.83 25.63
C PRO A 301 15.07 -3.80 24.52
N GLU A 302 15.09 -2.51 24.85
CA GLU A 302 15.26 -1.44 23.88
C GLU A 302 16.59 -1.54 23.12
N GLN A 303 17.63 -2.04 23.78
CA GLN A 303 18.95 -2.27 23.22
C GLN A 303 18.92 -3.11 21.93
N LEU A 304 17.96 -4.04 21.79
CA LEU A 304 17.82 -4.83 20.56
C LEU A 304 17.38 -3.96 19.39
N PHE A 305 16.49 -3.00 19.63
CA PHE A 305 16.08 -2.03 18.59
C PHE A 305 17.23 -1.10 18.22
N LEU A 306 17.98 -0.61 19.23
CA LEU A 306 19.14 0.26 18.99
C LEU A 306 20.26 -0.49 18.28
N TRP A 307 20.49 -1.76 18.64
CA TRP A 307 21.45 -2.61 17.92
C TRP A 307 21.05 -2.81 16.45
N LEU A 308 19.75 -2.95 16.16
CA LEU A 308 19.27 -3.17 14.79
C LEU A 308 19.24 -1.88 13.97
N LEU A 309 18.71 -0.80 14.53
CA LEU A 309 18.37 0.43 13.81
C LEU A 309 19.42 1.56 13.98
N GLY A 310 20.20 1.52 15.05
CA GLY A 310 21.14 2.57 15.46
C GLY A 310 20.65 3.34 16.68
N GLU A 311 21.62 3.91 17.43
CA GLU A 311 21.38 4.64 18.71
C GLU A 311 20.40 5.81 18.57
N GLN A 312 20.32 6.43 17.38
CA GLN A 312 19.44 7.57 17.11
C GLN A 312 17.94 7.22 17.14
N PHE A 313 17.58 5.92 17.14
CA PHE A 313 16.18 5.45 17.19
C PHE A 313 15.71 5.14 18.61
N GLN A 314 16.31 5.76 19.61
CA GLN A 314 15.84 5.67 20.99
C GLN A 314 14.38 6.12 21.10
N GLY A 315 13.55 5.34 21.81
CA GLY A 315 12.10 5.59 21.94
C GLY A 315 11.24 4.98 20.83
N VAL A 316 11.81 4.41 19.75
CA VAL A 316 11.05 3.78 18.67
C VAL A 316 10.14 2.65 19.15
N LYS A 317 10.55 1.93 20.20
CA LYS A 317 9.80 0.82 20.82
C LYS A 317 8.38 1.21 21.18
N TYR A 318 8.19 2.42 21.71
CA TYR A 318 6.89 2.96 22.06
C TYR A 318 5.97 3.05 20.82
N TYR A 319 6.44 3.64 19.73
CA TYR A 319 5.69 3.76 18.47
C TYR A 319 5.38 2.39 17.88
N VAL A 320 6.36 1.47 17.85
CA VAL A 320 6.17 0.09 17.38
C VAL A 320 5.04 -0.58 18.17
N SER A 321 5.03 -0.46 19.50
CA SER A 321 4.01 -1.11 20.33
C SER A 321 2.59 -0.60 20.04
N LEU A 322 2.41 0.72 19.89
CA LEU A 322 1.11 1.32 19.57
C LEU A 322 0.63 0.98 18.16
N PHE A 323 1.52 1.00 17.18
CA PHE A 323 1.15 0.62 15.82
C PHE A 323 0.88 -0.87 15.67
N LEU A 324 1.54 -1.74 16.44
CA LEU A 324 1.18 -3.15 16.50
C LEU A 324 -0.20 -3.37 17.12
N LEU A 325 -0.55 -2.61 18.16
CA LEU A 325 -1.89 -2.64 18.74
C LEU A 325 -2.96 -2.26 17.69
N SER A 326 -2.76 -1.14 17.00
CA SER A 326 -3.65 -0.69 15.92
C SER A 326 -3.73 -1.72 14.77
N THR A 327 -2.58 -2.27 14.35
CA THR A 327 -2.51 -3.26 13.27
C THR A 327 -3.21 -4.57 13.65
N SER A 328 -3.08 -5.01 14.90
CA SER A 328 -3.73 -6.24 15.37
C SER A 328 -5.26 -6.15 15.35
N LEU A 329 -5.83 -4.94 15.44
CA LEU A 329 -7.28 -4.71 15.31
C LEU A 329 -7.83 -5.03 13.90
N ILE A 330 -6.96 -5.24 12.93
CA ILE A 330 -7.34 -5.78 11.62
C ILE A 330 -7.96 -7.20 11.75
N ILE A 331 -7.54 -8.01 12.75
CA ILE A 331 -8.03 -9.38 12.93
C ILE A 331 -9.55 -9.43 13.18
N PRO A 332 -10.10 -8.79 14.24
CA PRO A 332 -11.56 -8.76 14.46
C PRO A 332 -12.31 -8.08 13.30
N TYR A 333 -11.73 -7.04 12.69
CA TYR A 333 -12.29 -6.41 11.50
C TYR A 333 -12.48 -7.41 10.35
N LEU A 334 -11.47 -8.25 10.05
CA LEU A 334 -11.52 -9.21 8.96
C LEU A 334 -12.59 -10.27 9.16
N PHE A 335 -12.82 -10.77 10.38
CA PHE A 335 -13.91 -11.71 10.63
C PHE A 335 -15.28 -11.13 10.26
N LEU A 336 -15.52 -9.87 10.61
CA LEU A 336 -16.80 -9.21 10.35
C LEU A 336 -16.95 -8.77 8.89
N VAL A 337 -15.89 -8.18 8.29
CA VAL A 337 -15.98 -7.66 6.93
C VAL A 337 -16.04 -8.77 5.88
N ASN A 338 -15.40 -9.93 6.11
CA ASN A 338 -15.49 -11.08 5.22
C ASN A 338 -16.93 -11.62 5.11
N TYR A 339 -17.73 -11.53 6.19
CA TYR A 339 -19.15 -11.86 6.15
C TYR A 339 -19.92 -10.93 5.20
N LEU A 340 -19.66 -9.63 5.24
CA LEU A 340 -20.26 -8.65 4.33
C LEU A 340 -19.82 -8.89 2.88
N PHE A 341 -18.55 -9.27 2.66
CA PHE A 341 -18.07 -9.66 1.33
C PHE A 341 -18.77 -10.89 0.80
N TYR A 342 -18.96 -11.92 1.63
CA TYR A 342 -19.69 -13.14 1.23
C TYR A 342 -21.12 -12.84 0.78
N HIS A 343 -21.81 -11.93 1.46
CA HIS A 343 -23.17 -11.51 1.12
C HIS A 343 -23.24 -10.38 0.07
N GLY A 344 -22.12 -9.96 -0.52
CA GLY A 344 -22.07 -8.91 -1.55
C GLY A 344 -22.48 -7.51 -1.08
N LYS A 345 -22.39 -7.25 0.24
CA LYS A 345 -22.84 -5.98 0.87
C LYS A 345 -21.79 -4.86 0.77
N THR A 346 -21.34 -4.60 -0.45
CA THR A 346 -20.25 -3.64 -0.74
C THR A 346 -20.56 -2.20 -0.31
N LYS A 347 -21.83 -1.76 -0.39
CA LYS A 347 -22.25 -0.44 0.09
C LYS A 347 -22.02 -0.28 1.58
N GLN A 348 -22.30 -1.30 2.39
CA GLN A 348 -22.07 -1.28 3.83
C GLN A 348 -20.57 -1.25 4.15
N ILE A 349 -19.75 -2.00 3.41
CA ILE A 349 -18.30 -1.98 3.55
C ILE A 349 -17.75 -0.57 3.24
N SER A 350 -18.20 0.05 2.16
CA SER A 350 -17.81 1.42 1.80
C SER A 350 -18.21 2.43 2.88
N TYR A 351 -19.44 2.33 3.40
CA TYR A 351 -19.89 3.18 4.50
C TYR A 351 -19.01 3.03 5.74
N CYS A 352 -18.69 1.80 6.13
CA CYS A 352 -17.78 1.52 7.25
C CYS A 352 -16.39 2.14 7.01
N SER A 353 -15.86 2.07 5.79
CA SER A 353 -14.56 2.64 5.45
C SER A 353 -14.56 4.17 5.58
N VAL A 354 -15.60 4.83 5.08
CA VAL A 354 -15.75 6.29 5.19
C VAL A 354 -15.90 6.72 6.66
N LEU A 355 -16.74 6.01 7.42
CA LEU A 355 -16.95 6.30 8.84
C LEU A 355 -15.65 6.10 9.65
N SER A 356 -14.92 5.01 9.41
CA SER A 356 -13.63 4.75 10.05
C SER A 356 -12.61 5.86 9.72
N THR A 357 -12.62 6.36 8.48
CA THR A 357 -11.76 7.48 8.09
C THR A 357 -12.17 8.78 8.80
N GLY A 358 -13.47 9.02 8.94
CA GLY A 358 -13.99 10.18 9.69
C GLY A 358 -13.59 10.12 11.17
N ILE A 359 -13.77 8.97 11.83
CA ILE A 359 -13.35 8.77 13.23
C ILE A 359 -11.84 9.02 13.39
N TYR A 360 -11.05 8.46 12.48
CA TYR A 360 -9.60 8.67 12.46
C TYR A 360 -9.23 10.15 12.32
N LEU A 361 -9.85 10.88 11.37
CA LEU A 361 -9.57 12.30 11.13
C LEU A 361 -9.95 13.19 12.33
N ILE A 362 -11.07 12.90 12.99
CA ILE A 362 -11.48 13.61 14.20
C ILE A 362 -10.48 13.37 15.33
N ALA A 363 -10.09 12.12 15.53
CA ALA A 363 -9.08 11.76 16.53
C ALA A 363 -7.71 12.39 16.21
N LEU A 364 -7.25 12.30 14.96
CA LEU A 364 -6.01 12.92 14.51
C LEU A 364 -6.04 14.43 14.71
N GLY A 365 -7.13 15.10 14.28
CA GLY A 365 -7.29 16.54 14.42
C GLY A 365 -7.21 17.00 15.88
N GLY A 366 -7.82 16.25 16.82
CA GLY A 366 -7.72 16.54 18.26
C GLY A 366 -6.31 16.30 18.80
N LEU A 367 -5.70 15.17 18.45
CA LEU A 367 -4.40 14.76 18.95
C LEU A 367 -3.24 15.57 18.35
N MET A 368 -3.41 16.15 17.18
CA MET A 368 -2.40 17.03 16.57
C MET A 368 -2.07 18.27 17.43
N PHE A 369 -2.93 18.67 18.36
CA PHE A 369 -2.68 19.77 19.29
C PHE A 369 -1.99 19.34 20.60
N THR A 370 -1.66 18.05 20.71
CA THR A 370 -0.96 17.47 21.85
C THR A 370 0.51 17.14 21.51
N GLU A 371 1.16 16.34 22.34
CA GLU A 371 2.51 15.82 22.06
C GLU A 371 2.46 14.73 21.00
N ILE A 372 3.56 14.56 20.27
CA ILE A 372 3.68 13.55 19.22
C ILE A 372 3.42 12.12 19.71
N SER A 373 3.74 11.84 20.96
CA SER A 373 3.52 10.55 21.63
C SER A 373 2.05 10.09 21.59
N TYR A 374 1.10 11.01 21.53
CA TYR A 374 -0.33 10.70 21.48
C TYR A 374 -0.87 10.48 20.06
N ILE A 375 -0.19 10.99 19.01
CA ILE A 375 -0.69 10.91 17.63
C ILE A 375 -0.98 9.47 17.15
N PRO A 376 -0.17 8.43 17.48
CA PRO A 376 -0.46 7.06 17.07
C PRO A 376 -1.81 6.52 17.58
N TRP A 377 -2.33 7.09 18.69
CA TRP A 377 -3.64 6.72 19.20
C TRP A 377 -4.79 7.02 18.26
N ALA A 378 -4.63 7.98 17.32
CA ALA A 378 -5.63 8.22 16.27
C ALA A 378 -5.89 6.95 15.46
N SER A 379 -4.84 6.18 15.14
CA SER A 379 -4.96 4.90 14.41
C SER A 379 -5.69 3.85 15.24
N VAL A 380 -5.42 3.79 16.55
CA VAL A 380 -6.10 2.86 17.47
C VAL A 380 -7.59 3.24 17.59
N VAL A 381 -7.89 4.52 17.82
CA VAL A 381 -9.26 5.02 17.92
C VAL A 381 -10.05 4.77 16.62
N GLY A 382 -9.46 5.04 15.46
CA GLY A 382 -10.08 4.75 14.16
C GLY A 382 -10.36 3.27 13.93
N ALA A 383 -9.43 2.39 14.36
CA ALA A 383 -9.59 0.95 14.23
C ALA A 383 -10.60 0.36 15.24
N VAL A 384 -10.62 0.83 16.48
CA VAL A 384 -11.59 0.40 17.50
C VAL A 384 -12.99 0.92 17.17
N GLY A 385 -13.12 2.19 16.79
CA GLY A 385 -14.40 2.84 16.57
C GLY A 385 -15.27 2.21 15.47
N ILE A 386 -14.64 1.55 14.49
CA ILE A 386 -15.38 0.88 13.42
C ILE A 386 -15.91 -0.50 13.82
N LEU A 387 -15.34 -1.19 14.82
CA LEU A 387 -15.71 -2.54 15.17
C LEU A 387 -17.16 -2.66 15.65
N PRO A 388 -17.69 -1.80 16.56
CA PRO A 388 -19.11 -1.83 16.95
C PRO A 388 -20.02 -1.61 15.76
N VAL A 389 -19.70 -0.68 14.87
CA VAL A 389 -20.50 -0.38 13.68
C VAL A 389 -20.60 -1.59 12.77
N LEU A 390 -19.45 -2.25 12.49
CA LEU A 390 -19.42 -3.49 11.70
C LEU A 390 -20.21 -4.61 12.39
N TYR A 391 -20.08 -4.76 13.70
CA TYR A 391 -20.81 -5.76 14.46
C TYR A 391 -22.33 -5.60 14.29
N PHE A 392 -22.86 -4.38 14.44
CA PHE A 392 -24.28 -4.11 14.25
C PHE A 392 -24.73 -4.22 12.78
N MET A 393 -23.88 -3.80 11.84
CA MET A 393 -24.19 -3.94 10.42
C MET A 393 -24.26 -5.40 9.97
N THR A 394 -23.33 -6.25 10.44
CA THR A 394 -23.40 -7.69 10.14
C THR A 394 -24.67 -8.31 10.69
N LYS A 395 -25.13 -7.89 11.89
CA LYS A 395 -26.38 -8.38 12.51
C LYS A 395 -27.64 -8.04 11.68
N ARG A 396 -27.62 -6.93 10.91
CA ARG A 396 -28.75 -6.55 10.03
C ARG A 396 -28.79 -7.33 8.72
N VAL A 397 -27.74 -8.07 8.39
CA VAL A 397 -27.62 -8.82 7.14
C VAL A 397 -27.89 -10.31 7.37
N GLY A 398 -27.63 -10.84 8.56
CA GLY A 398 -27.91 -12.21 8.98
C GLY A 398 -29.17 -12.29 9.80
#